data_e8fd4140f50e7ecbccd14077d68fdf2e
#
_entry.id   e8fd4140f50e7ecbccd14077d68fdf2e
#
_cell.length_a   1.000
_cell.length_b   1.000
_cell.length_c   1.000
_cell.angle_alpha   90.00
_cell.angle_beta   90.00
_cell.angle_gamma   90.00
#
_symmetry.space_group_name_H-M   'P 1'
#
loop_
_entity.id
_entity.type
_entity.pdbx_description
1 polymer ?
#
loop_
_entity_poly.entity_id
_entity_poly.type
_entity_poly.pdbx_seq_one_letter_code
_entity_poly.pdbx_strand_id
1 'polypeptide(L)'
;MTVLFVGDIHLKSARVLPAVDRAVAMTGADGVVFLGDVCDDWDVTAREAVAAVRMFADWVAARRAAGLDVTVLAGNHDLPYLARPRSYAAHWFRHEADGFKPRAHEGVHEALKPLDMRLAWRRGRVLATHAGVTGAWAAYAGLSDSPEGELDRRLRESPMHLFDMAGPARGGRSVPSPVWADRTELE
;
A
#
# COMPACT_ATOMS: atom_id res chain seq x y z
N MET A 1 -13.05 -20.57 -1.91
CA MET A 1 -12.70 -19.33 -1.21
C MET A 1 -12.38 -18.26 -2.24
N THR A 2 -13.18 -17.21 -2.27
CA THR A 2 -13.09 -16.09 -3.23
C THR A 2 -12.40 -14.91 -2.57
N VAL A 3 -11.45 -14.27 -3.26
CA VAL A 3 -10.76 -13.06 -2.79
C VAL A 3 -11.00 -11.94 -3.77
N LEU A 4 -11.40 -10.77 -3.27
CA LEU A 4 -11.50 -9.54 -4.06
C LEU A 4 -10.20 -8.75 -3.95
N PHE A 5 -9.69 -8.28 -5.08
CA PHE A 5 -8.59 -7.33 -5.13
C PHE A 5 -9.13 -5.94 -5.44
N VAL A 6 -8.71 -4.96 -4.65
CA VAL A 6 -9.10 -3.55 -4.80
C VAL A 6 -7.84 -2.73 -5.05
N GLY A 7 -7.79 -2.04 -6.18
CA GLY A 7 -6.67 -1.16 -6.54
C GLY A 7 -6.69 0.15 -5.74
N ASP A 8 -5.97 1.11 -6.27
CA ASP A 8 -5.70 2.42 -5.66
C ASP A 8 -6.96 3.16 -5.24
N ILE A 9 -6.99 3.59 -3.99
CA ILE A 9 -8.14 4.31 -3.39
C ILE A 9 -7.95 5.83 -3.45
N HIS A 10 -6.73 6.30 -3.23
CA HIS A 10 -6.37 7.72 -3.23
C HIS A 10 -7.40 8.59 -2.47
N LEU A 11 -7.58 8.32 -1.17
CA LEU A 11 -8.49 9.04 -0.26
C LEU A 11 -9.98 8.95 -0.63
N LYS A 12 -10.38 8.17 -1.64
CA LYS A 12 -11.78 8.05 -2.08
C LYS A 12 -12.56 6.98 -1.30
N SER A 13 -12.22 6.78 -0.01
CA SER A 13 -12.81 5.78 0.88
C SER A 13 -14.35 5.83 0.88
N ALA A 14 -14.94 7.02 0.99
CA ALA A 14 -16.39 7.19 1.00
C ALA A 14 -17.09 6.68 -0.27
N ARG A 15 -16.39 6.70 -1.40
CA ARG A 15 -16.91 6.21 -2.69
C ARG A 15 -16.65 4.72 -2.89
N VAL A 16 -15.44 4.26 -2.53
CA VAL A 16 -14.96 2.91 -2.84
C VAL A 16 -15.53 1.87 -1.89
N LEU A 17 -15.53 2.13 -0.57
CA LEU A 17 -15.89 1.13 0.42
C LEU A 17 -17.33 0.60 0.29
N PRO A 18 -18.36 1.41 -0.03
CA PRO A 18 -19.69 0.87 -0.28
C PRO A 18 -19.76 -0.02 -1.53
N ALA A 19 -18.88 0.19 -2.52
CA ALA A 19 -18.80 -0.69 -3.69
C ALA A 19 -18.11 -2.02 -3.34
N VAL A 20 -17.09 -2.00 -2.49
CA VAL A 20 -16.46 -3.21 -1.95
C VAL A 20 -17.47 -4.03 -1.16
N ASP A 21 -18.26 -3.42 -0.28
CA ASP A 21 -19.31 -4.11 0.49
C ASP A 21 -20.32 -4.81 -0.43
N ARG A 22 -20.77 -4.12 -1.48
CA ARG A 22 -21.67 -4.74 -2.47
C ARG A 22 -21.01 -5.91 -3.20
N ALA A 23 -19.75 -5.76 -3.60
CA ALA A 23 -19.02 -6.81 -4.29
C ALA A 23 -18.81 -8.04 -3.39
N VAL A 24 -18.47 -7.85 -2.10
CA VAL A 24 -18.38 -8.94 -1.11
C VAL A 24 -19.74 -9.67 -1.01
N ALA A 25 -20.84 -8.93 -0.85
CA ALA A 25 -22.17 -9.50 -0.73
C ALA A 25 -22.59 -10.28 -1.99
N MET A 26 -22.27 -9.75 -3.18
CA MET A 26 -22.64 -10.38 -4.46
C MET A 26 -21.82 -11.62 -4.79
N THR A 27 -20.55 -11.65 -4.41
CA THR A 27 -19.62 -12.73 -4.77
C THR A 27 -19.46 -13.79 -3.68
N GLY A 28 -19.93 -13.51 -2.46
CA GLY A 28 -19.65 -14.33 -1.28
C GLY A 28 -18.16 -14.40 -0.98
N ALA A 29 -17.41 -13.31 -1.22
CA ALA A 29 -15.97 -13.30 -1.00
C ALA A 29 -15.62 -13.49 0.48
N ASP A 30 -14.66 -14.36 0.73
CA ASP A 30 -14.13 -14.66 2.07
C ASP A 30 -13.03 -13.68 2.48
N GLY A 31 -12.44 -12.96 1.50
CA GLY A 31 -11.35 -12.02 1.74
C GLY A 31 -11.33 -10.85 0.77
N VAL A 32 -10.72 -9.76 1.22
CA VAL A 32 -10.45 -8.55 0.44
C VAL A 32 -8.98 -8.18 0.60
N VAL A 33 -8.29 -7.94 -0.51
CA VAL A 33 -6.92 -7.44 -0.53
C VAL A 33 -6.91 -6.08 -1.19
N PHE A 34 -6.62 -5.03 -0.43
CA PHE A 34 -6.34 -3.70 -0.96
C PHE A 34 -4.89 -3.65 -1.42
N LEU A 35 -4.67 -3.24 -2.67
CA LEU A 35 -3.35 -3.27 -3.29
C LEU A 35 -2.47 -2.07 -2.96
N GLY A 36 -2.89 -1.20 -2.05
CA GLY A 36 -2.13 -0.02 -1.63
C GLY A 36 -2.69 1.28 -2.21
N ASP A 37 -1.90 2.33 -2.05
CA ASP A 37 -2.25 3.71 -2.41
C ASP A 37 -3.59 4.14 -1.81
N VAL A 38 -3.70 3.94 -0.49
CA VAL A 38 -4.80 4.45 0.32
C VAL A 38 -4.66 5.96 0.50
N CYS A 39 -3.41 6.41 0.64
CA CYS A 39 -3.03 7.79 0.90
C CYS A 39 -2.91 8.62 -0.38
N ASP A 40 -2.97 9.93 -0.17
CA ASP A 40 -2.79 11.00 -1.14
C ASP A 40 -3.84 11.13 -2.26
N ASP A 41 -4.20 12.38 -2.48
CA ASP A 41 -4.89 12.89 -3.66
C ASP A 41 -4.50 14.38 -3.79
N TRP A 42 -4.45 14.91 -5.03
CA TRP A 42 -3.86 16.22 -5.29
C TRP A 42 -4.68 17.38 -4.70
N ASP A 43 -6.00 17.35 -4.84
CA ASP A 43 -6.91 18.43 -4.47
C ASP A 43 -7.54 18.28 -3.08
N VAL A 44 -6.85 17.59 -2.17
CA VAL A 44 -7.37 17.26 -0.82
C VAL A 44 -6.54 17.96 0.25
N THR A 45 -7.23 18.60 1.20
CA THR A 45 -6.59 19.24 2.36
C THR A 45 -6.04 18.18 3.35
N ALA A 46 -5.10 18.59 4.20
CA ALA A 46 -4.56 17.71 5.24
C ALA A 46 -5.66 17.15 6.18
N ARG A 47 -6.69 17.95 6.50
CA ARG A 47 -7.82 17.53 7.34
C ARG A 47 -8.66 16.45 6.66
N GLU A 48 -8.96 16.64 5.38
CA GLU A 48 -9.72 15.68 4.57
C GLU A 48 -8.94 14.38 4.40
N ALA A 49 -7.61 14.45 4.15
CA ALA A 49 -6.76 13.28 4.06
C ALA A 49 -6.81 12.44 5.33
N VAL A 50 -6.65 13.06 6.52
CA VAL A 50 -6.77 12.36 7.80
C VAL A 50 -8.16 11.73 7.98
N ALA A 51 -9.22 12.46 7.62
CA ALA A 51 -10.60 11.94 7.76
C ALA A 51 -10.84 10.74 6.83
N ALA A 52 -10.37 10.79 5.58
CA ALA A 52 -10.54 9.70 4.61
C ALA A 52 -9.77 8.43 5.03
N VAL A 53 -8.53 8.57 5.53
CA VAL A 53 -7.74 7.41 5.99
C VAL A 53 -8.33 6.83 7.28
N ARG A 54 -8.83 7.65 8.20
CA ARG A 54 -9.54 7.15 9.38
C ARG A 54 -10.79 6.37 9.01
N MET A 55 -11.62 6.90 8.09
CA MET A 55 -12.79 6.19 7.57
C MET A 55 -12.40 4.82 6.99
N PHE A 56 -11.31 4.75 6.24
CA PHE A 56 -10.78 3.50 5.72
C PHE A 56 -10.38 2.53 6.84
N ALA A 57 -9.61 3.01 7.82
CA ALA A 57 -9.15 2.20 8.95
C ALA A 57 -10.32 1.66 9.78
N ASP A 58 -11.32 2.50 10.05
CA ASP A 58 -12.53 2.11 10.78
C ASP A 58 -13.32 1.03 10.02
N TRP A 59 -13.44 1.17 8.70
CA TRP A 59 -14.07 0.16 7.86
C TRP A 59 -13.31 -1.18 7.93
N VAL A 60 -11.98 -1.16 7.78
CA VAL A 60 -11.14 -2.37 7.86
C VAL A 60 -11.34 -3.05 9.23
N ALA A 61 -11.28 -2.29 10.31
CA ALA A 61 -11.47 -2.81 11.65
C ALA A 61 -12.86 -3.47 11.82
N ALA A 62 -13.91 -2.80 11.34
CA ALA A 62 -15.28 -3.32 11.39
C ALA A 62 -15.44 -4.60 10.58
N ARG A 63 -14.85 -4.70 9.38
CA ARG A 63 -14.94 -5.90 8.54
C ARG A 63 -14.14 -7.06 9.11
N ARG A 64 -12.94 -6.82 9.64
CA ARG A 64 -12.15 -7.83 10.36
C ARG A 64 -12.91 -8.37 11.59
N ALA A 65 -13.53 -7.49 12.37
CA ALA A 65 -14.35 -7.88 13.53
C ALA A 65 -15.58 -8.71 13.12
N ALA A 66 -16.12 -8.50 11.92
CA ALA A 66 -17.20 -9.27 11.35
C ALA A 66 -16.75 -10.60 10.70
N GLY A 67 -15.45 -10.93 10.75
CA GLY A 67 -14.89 -12.20 10.26
C GLY A 67 -14.45 -12.19 8.79
N LEU A 68 -14.47 -11.03 8.11
CA LEU A 68 -13.92 -10.92 6.76
C LEU A 68 -12.36 -10.83 6.84
N ASP A 69 -11.67 -11.64 6.05
CA ASP A 69 -10.21 -11.55 5.92
C ASP A 69 -9.83 -10.31 5.09
N VAL A 70 -9.34 -9.27 5.75
CA VAL A 70 -8.94 -8.01 5.08
C VAL A 70 -7.46 -7.80 5.21
N THR A 71 -6.75 -7.84 4.09
CA THR A 71 -5.33 -7.46 3.99
C THR A 71 -5.19 -6.11 3.29
N VAL A 72 -4.29 -5.27 3.80
CA VAL A 72 -3.95 -3.98 3.20
C VAL A 72 -2.47 -3.97 2.85
N LEU A 73 -2.17 -3.81 1.57
CA LEU A 73 -0.80 -3.66 1.09
C LEU A 73 -0.40 -2.18 1.09
N ALA A 74 0.89 -1.93 1.12
CA ALA A 74 1.46 -0.59 1.00
C ALA A 74 1.81 -0.30 -0.46
N GLY A 75 1.31 0.82 -0.96
CA GLY A 75 1.74 1.42 -2.22
C GLY A 75 2.75 2.54 -2.00
N ASN A 76 3.24 3.13 -3.10
CA ASN A 76 4.25 4.19 -3.02
C ASN A 76 3.75 5.44 -2.29
N HIS A 77 2.47 5.80 -2.43
CA HIS A 77 1.86 6.93 -1.71
C HIS A 77 1.62 6.66 -0.21
N ASP A 78 1.67 5.41 0.23
CA ASP A 78 1.52 5.07 1.65
C ASP A 78 2.86 5.14 2.40
N LEU A 79 3.99 4.81 1.74
CA LEU A 79 5.32 4.74 2.37
C LEU A 79 5.70 6.01 3.15
N PRO A 80 5.45 7.25 2.64
CA PRO A 80 5.74 8.48 3.38
C PRO A 80 5.03 8.56 4.73
N TYR A 81 3.80 8.05 4.81
CA TYR A 81 2.97 8.10 6.03
C TYR A 81 3.25 6.93 6.98
N LEU A 82 3.83 5.84 6.50
CA LEU A 82 4.31 4.74 7.35
C LEU A 82 5.58 5.11 8.10
N ALA A 83 6.38 6.04 7.58
CA ALA A 83 7.52 6.58 8.29
C ALA A 83 7.10 7.26 9.60
N ARG A 84 7.86 7.01 10.69
CA ARG A 84 7.57 7.64 11.99
C ARG A 84 7.62 9.17 11.85
N PRO A 85 6.59 9.91 12.30
CA PRO A 85 6.61 11.37 12.28
C PRO A 85 7.86 11.96 12.94
N ARG A 86 8.41 13.04 12.36
CA ARG A 86 9.63 13.71 12.81
C ARG A 86 10.92 12.89 12.72
N SER A 87 10.88 11.69 12.12
CA SER A 87 12.09 10.90 11.84
C SER A 87 12.88 11.46 10.65
N TYR A 88 14.09 10.94 10.45
CA TYR A 88 14.88 11.21 9.25
C TYR A 88 14.11 10.80 7.98
N ALA A 89 13.49 9.63 7.96
CA ALA A 89 12.69 9.17 6.84
C ALA A 89 11.53 10.12 6.52
N ALA A 90 10.81 10.61 7.53
CA ALA A 90 9.73 11.60 7.34
C ALA A 90 10.24 12.93 6.76
N HIS A 91 11.45 13.35 7.15
CA HIS A 91 12.08 14.53 6.57
C HIS A 91 12.47 14.29 5.11
N TRP A 92 13.04 13.16 4.80
CA TRP A 92 13.41 12.77 3.44
C TRP A 92 12.18 12.71 2.52
N PHE A 93 11.11 12.02 2.90
CA PHE A 93 9.87 11.93 2.13
C PHE A 93 9.22 13.29 1.86
N ARG A 94 9.41 14.30 2.72
CA ARG A 94 8.90 15.66 2.47
C ARG A 94 9.46 16.27 1.19
N HIS A 95 10.66 15.88 0.78
CA HIS A 95 11.36 16.42 -0.38
C HIS A 95 11.25 15.51 -1.61
N GLU A 96 11.06 14.22 -1.41
CA GLU A 96 11.12 13.23 -2.48
C GLU A 96 9.74 12.68 -2.90
N ALA A 97 8.74 12.77 -2.03
CA ALA A 97 7.43 12.20 -2.30
C ALA A 97 6.43 13.28 -2.74
N ASP A 98 6.15 13.31 -4.03
CA ASP A 98 5.09 14.15 -4.58
C ASP A 98 3.73 13.77 -3.98
N GLY A 99 2.91 14.78 -3.65
CA GLY A 99 1.60 14.56 -3.03
C GLY A 99 1.61 14.40 -1.51
N PHE A 100 2.76 14.07 -0.90
CA PHE A 100 2.86 13.94 0.55
C PHE A 100 2.47 15.23 1.29
N LYS A 101 1.59 15.11 2.28
CA LYS A 101 1.05 16.22 3.06
C LYS A 101 1.65 16.24 4.48
N PRO A 102 2.74 16.99 4.73
CA PRO A 102 3.41 17.00 6.05
C PRO A 102 2.49 17.36 7.21
N ARG A 103 1.45 18.19 6.97
CA ARG A 103 0.47 18.58 7.99
C ARG A 103 -0.52 17.45 8.32
N ALA A 104 -0.70 16.48 7.42
CA ALA A 104 -1.55 15.31 7.64
C ALA A 104 -0.77 14.15 8.28
N HIS A 105 0.57 14.17 8.22
CA HIS A 105 1.43 13.03 8.51
C HIS A 105 1.10 12.34 9.83
N GLU A 106 1.09 13.08 10.94
CA GLU A 106 0.84 12.50 12.27
C GLU A 106 -0.54 11.84 12.36
N GLY A 107 -1.59 12.51 11.84
CA GLY A 107 -2.95 11.98 11.86
C GLY A 107 -3.16 10.78 10.95
N VAL A 108 -2.52 10.76 9.78
CA VAL A 108 -2.55 9.63 8.85
C VAL A 108 -1.74 8.46 9.40
N HIS A 109 -0.52 8.71 9.89
CA HIS A 109 0.33 7.70 10.50
C HIS A 109 -0.39 6.94 11.62
N GLU A 110 -1.05 7.66 12.53
CA GLU A 110 -1.82 7.04 13.61
C GLU A 110 -3.00 6.21 13.09
N ALA A 111 -3.66 6.66 12.03
CA ALA A 111 -4.76 5.91 11.42
C ALA A 111 -4.29 4.64 10.67
N LEU A 112 -3.09 4.64 10.11
CA LEU A 112 -2.52 3.48 9.41
C LEU A 112 -2.01 2.39 10.35
N LYS A 113 -1.57 2.73 11.57
CA LYS A 113 -0.99 1.76 12.52
C LYS A 113 -1.80 0.48 12.72
N PRO A 114 -3.13 0.54 12.96
CA PRO A 114 -3.93 -0.67 13.20
C PRO A 114 -4.18 -1.50 11.94
N LEU A 115 -3.84 -1.00 10.76
CA LEU A 115 -4.04 -1.72 9.51
C LEU A 115 -3.07 -2.88 9.33
N ASP A 116 -1.90 -2.83 9.98
CA ASP A 116 -0.80 -3.79 9.81
C ASP A 116 -0.47 -3.99 8.32
N MET A 117 -0.16 -2.86 7.66
CA MET A 117 0.09 -2.86 6.22
C MET A 117 1.29 -3.75 5.87
N ARG A 118 1.16 -4.48 4.78
CA ARG A 118 2.14 -5.43 4.28
C ARG A 118 2.65 -5.00 2.92
N LEU A 119 3.81 -5.51 2.51
CA LEU A 119 4.29 -5.29 1.14
C LEU A 119 3.75 -6.35 0.17
N ALA A 120 3.40 -7.52 0.68
CA ALA A 120 2.92 -8.62 -0.14
C ALA A 120 1.80 -9.43 0.53
N TRP A 121 0.94 -9.98 -0.31
CA TRP A 121 -0.01 -11.02 0.04
C TRP A 121 0.19 -12.22 -0.87
N ARG A 122 0.14 -13.42 -0.28
CA ARG A 122 0.30 -14.65 -1.07
C ARG A 122 -0.76 -15.67 -0.72
N ARG A 123 -1.21 -16.36 -1.76
CA ARG A 123 -2.08 -17.53 -1.62
C ARG A 123 -1.82 -18.54 -2.72
N GLY A 124 -1.33 -19.69 -2.35
CA GLY A 124 -0.92 -20.70 -3.31
C GLY A 124 0.13 -20.17 -4.28
N ARG A 125 -0.20 -20.11 -5.55
CA ARG A 125 0.70 -19.61 -6.62
C ARG A 125 0.52 -18.12 -6.92
N VAL A 126 -0.45 -17.47 -6.30
CA VAL A 126 -0.71 -16.03 -6.49
C VAL A 126 0.06 -15.24 -5.45
N LEU A 127 0.94 -14.36 -5.91
CA LEU A 127 1.59 -13.32 -5.13
C LEU A 127 1.04 -11.97 -5.59
N ALA A 128 0.58 -11.14 -4.67
CA ALA A 128 0.16 -9.78 -4.93
C ALA A 128 1.03 -8.80 -4.15
N THR A 129 1.45 -7.75 -4.82
CA THR A 129 2.06 -6.54 -4.27
C THR A 129 1.35 -5.34 -4.90
N HIS A 130 1.69 -4.13 -4.52
CA HIS A 130 1.08 -2.93 -5.12
C HIS A 130 1.30 -2.89 -6.65
N ALA A 131 2.54 -2.97 -7.09
CA ALA A 131 2.90 -2.76 -8.50
C ALA A 131 3.43 -4.02 -9.22
N GLY A 132 3.55 -5.14 -8.51
CA GLY A 132 4.16 -6.37 -9.04
C GLY A 132 5.62 -6.54 -8.61
N VAL A 133 6.19 -7.70 -8.90
CA VAL A 133 7.60 -8.02 -8.62
C VAL A 133 8.26 -8.44 -9.94
N THR A 134 9.21 -7.63 -10.40
CA THR A 134 9.99 -7.98 -11.60
C THR A 134 11.01 -9.07 -11.28
N GLY A 135 11.36 -9.90 -12.28
CA GLY A 135 12.42 -10.89 -12.13
C GLY A 135 13.76 -10.25 -11.73
N ALA A 136 14.07 -9.08 -12.29
CA ALA A 136 15.26 -8.32 -11.97
C ALA A 136 15.29 -7.88 -10.50
N TRP A 137 14.16 -7.37 -9.98
CA TRP A 137 14.10 -6.98 -8.57
C TRP A 137 14.13 -8.20 -7.63
N ALA A 138 13.49 -9.30 -8.01
CA ALA A 138 13.53 -10.55 -7.24
C ALA A 138 14.98 -11.05 -7.10
N ALA A 139 15.75 -11.03 -8.19
CA ALA A 139 17.16 -11.39 -8.19
C ALA A 139 18.02 -10.44 -7.35
N TYR A 140 17.83 -9.12 -7.51
CA TYR A 140 18.50 -8.10 -6.71
C TYR A 140 18.22 -8.26 -5.21
N ALA A 141 16.97 -8.53 -4.85
CA ALA A 141 16.54 -8.69 -3.49
C ALA A 141 16.89 -10.06 -2.88
N GLY A 142 17.31 -11.04 -3.71
CA GLY A 142 17.58 -12.39 -3.27
C GLY A 142 16.34 -13.11 -2.76
N LEU A 143 15.18 -12.91 -3.41
CA LEU A 143 13.91 -13.48 -2.95
C LEU A 143 13.90 -15.00 -3.09
N SER A 144 13.34 -15.67 -2.09
CA SER A 144 13.05 -17.11 -2.11
C SER A 144 11.69 -17.41 -2.76
N ASP A 145 11.34 -18.71 -2.82
CA ASP A 145 10.04 -19.18 -3.32
C ASP A 145 8.85 -18.72 -2.45
N SER A 146 9.11 -18.24 -1.22
CA SER A 146 8.10 -17.69 -0.30
C SER A 146 8.51 -16.29 0.15
N PRO A 147 8.41 -15.30 -0.74
CA PRO A 147 9.04 -13.99 -0.55
C PRO A 147 8.27 -13.04 0.37
N GLU A 148 7.03 -13.35 0.76
CA GLU A 148 6.15 -12.42 1.47
C GLU A 148 6.74 -11.92 2.79
N GLY A 149 7.37 -12.79 3.56
CA GLY A 149 8.02 -12.41 4.82
C GLY A 149 9.22 -11.50 4.61
N GLU A 150 10.02 -11.76 3.58
CA GLU A 150 11.17 -10.92 3.19
C GLU A 150 10.70 -9.54 2.68
N LEU A 151 9.64 -9.52 1.89
CA LEU A 151 9.02 -8.29 1.39
C LEU A 151 8.49 -7.43 2.54
N ASP A 152 7.74 -8.03 3.47
CA ASP A 152 7.22 -7.33 4.65
C ASP A 152 8.35 -6.84 5.58
N ARG A 153 9.46 -7.57 5.67
CA ARG A 153 10.65 -7.11 6.40
C ARG A 153 11.24 -5.86 5.77
N ARG A 154 11.36 -5.82 4.43
CA ARG A 154 11.86 -4.64 3.71
C ARG A 154 10.96 -3.42 3.89
N LEU A 155 9.65 -3.59 3.94
CA LEU A 155 8.72 -2.51 4.24
C LEU A 155 9.02 -1.87 5.60
N ARG A 156 9.31 -2.68 6.61
CA ARG A 156 9.60 -2.19 7.97
C ARG A 156 10.99 -1.56 8.10
N GLU A 157 12.00 -2.16 7.46
CA GLU A 157 13.40 -1.79 7.65
C GLU A 157 13.90 -0.72 6.68
N SER A 158 13.35 -0.68 5.47
CA SER A 158 13.88 0.14 4.38
C SER A 158 12.82 0.79 3.49
N PRO A 159 11.79 1.47 4.04
CA PRO A 159 10.72 2.06 3.24
C PRO A 159 11.23 3.13 2.26
N MET A 160 12.24 3.91 2.64
CA MET A 160 12.87 4.90 1.78
C MET A 160 13.53 4.23 0.56
N HIS A 161 14.23 3.13 0.78
CA HIS A 161 14.88 2.41 -0.31
C HIS A 161 13.86 1.80 -1.29
N LEU A 162 12.75 1.27 -0.79
CA LEU A 162 11.65 0.80 -1.65
C LEU A 162 11.08 1.95 -2.50
N PHE A 163 10.93 3.13 -1.92
CA PHE A 163 10.43 4.31 -2.61
C PHE A 163 11.41 4.83 -3.67
N ASP A 164 12.71 4.86 -3.36
CA ASP A 164 13.76 5.37 -4.25
C ASP A 164 14.03 4.46 -5.45
N MET A 165 13.58 3.21 -5.41
CA MET A 165 13.78 2.22 -6.47
C MET A 165 12.69 2.30 -7.54
N ALA A 166 12.62 3.41 -8.27
CA ALA A 166 11.80 3.54 -9.47
C ALA A 166 12.59 3.07 -10.71
N GLY A 167 11.94 2.30 -11.57
CA GLY A 167 12.52 1.82 -12.83
C GLY A 167 12.44 2.83 -13.98
N PRO A 168 13.01 2.50 -15.16
CA PRO A 168 13.02 3.38 -16.33
C PRO A 168 11.64 3.82 -16.80
N ALA A 169 10.62 2.98 -16.70
CA ALA A 169 9.24 3.33 -17.06
C ALA A 169 8.67 4.49 -16.24
N ARG A 170 9.23 4.74 -15.06
CA ARG A 170 8.88 5.86 -14.16
C ARG A 170 9.96 6.95 -14.11
N GLY A 171 10.89 6.97 -15.07
CA GLY A 171 11.98 7.94 -15.14
C GLY A 171 13.13 7.68 -14.15
N GLY A 172 13.09 6.60 -13.39
CA GLY A 172 14.16 6.16 -12.50
C GLY A 172 15.30 5.46 -13.24
N ARG A 173 16.33 5.09 -12.48
CA ARG A 173 17.53 4.39 -13.01
C ARG A 173 17.79 3.07 -12.28
N SER A 174 16.89 2.69 -11.40
CA SER A 174 17.02 1.49 -10.57
C SER A 174 16.20 0.33 -11.13
N VAL A 175 16.37 -0.85 -10.55
CA VAL A 175 15.46 -1.97 -10.72
C VAL A 175 14.16 -1.63 -9.97
N PRO A 176 12.99 -1.65 -10.63
CA PRO A 176 11.76 -1.18 -10.02
C PRO A 176 11.32 -2.07 -8.86
N SER A 177 11.11 -1.47 -7.70
CA SER A 177 10.62 -2.16 -6.51
C SER A 177 9.13 -2.53 -6.62
N PRO A 178 8.60 -3.38 -5.72
CA PRO A 178 7.19 -3.79 -5.71
C PRO A 178 6.15 -2.68 -5.54
N VAL A 179 6.59 -1.45 -5.29
CA VAL A 179 5.70 -0.26 -5.22
C VAL A 179 5.81 0.64 -6.46
N TRP A 180 6.73 0.32 -7.41
CA TRP A 180 6.98 1.14 -8.59
C TRP A 180 6.98 0.40 -9.92
N ALA A 181 6.94 -0.93 -9.94
CA ALA A 181 7.01 -1.69 -11.18
C ALA A 181 5.88 -1.27 -12.14
N ASP A 182 6.25 -1.07 -13.39
CA ASP A 182 5.30 -0.84 -14.47
C ASP A 182 5.01 -2.16 -15.20
N ARG A 183 3.83 -2.27 -15.80
CA ARG A 183 3.44 -3.48 -16.54
C ARG A 183 4.42 -3.85 -17.66
N THR A 184 5.13 -2.86 -18.21
CA THR A 184 6.14 -3.06 -19.26
C THR A 184 7.46 -3.61 -18.73
N GLU A 185 7.62 -3.65 -17.41
CA GLU A 185 8.81 -4.16 -16.70
C GLU A 185 8.55 -5.53 -16.04
N LEU A 186 7.29 -5.99 -16.06
CA LEU A 186 6.87 -7.28 -15.51
C LEU A 186 6.98 -8.37 -16.59
N GLU A 187 8.17 -8.91 -16.80
CA GLU A 187 8.43 -10.07 -17.68
C GLU A 187 8.85 -11.30 -16.86
#